data_93b2967e83be06a53076acc9ef84ad63
#
_entry.id   93b2967e83be06a53076acc9ef84ad63
#
_cell.length_a   1.000
_cell.length_b   1.000
_cell.length_c   1.000
_cell.angle_alpha   90.00
_cell.angle_beta   90.00
_cell.angle_gamma   90.00
#
_symmetry.space_group_name_H-M   'P 1'
#
loop_
_entity.id
_entity.type
_entity.pdbx_description
1 polymer ?
#
loop_
_entity_poly.entity_id
_entity_poly.type
_entity_poly.pdbx_seq_one_letter_code
_entity_poly.pdbx_strand_id
1 'polypeptide(L)'
;MSPCLFNLYAEYIIQNAGLDEAPAGIKIVGRNINNLRYAHDTTLMAESEELKSLLMKVKEESEKVSLKLNIQETKVLASSRITSWQIDGVIMETVTDIFLASKITADGDFSHEIKRHLLFGRKAMTNLDCILKNRDITLPTKVHPIKAMVFPIVTYGCESWTIKKAEH
;
A
#
# COMPACT_ATOMS: atom_id res chain seq x y z
N MET A 1 -7.53 -18.52 6.97
CA MET A 1 -7.14 -18.95 5.59
C MET A 1 -5.63 -18.82 5.47
N SER A 2 -4.93 -19.74 4.78
CA SER A 2 -3.49 -19.58 4.53
C SER A 2 -3.24 -18.36 3.63
N PRO A 3 -2.17 -17.55 3.85
CA PRO A 3 -1.84 -16.42 2.99
C PRO A 3 -1.72 -16.80 1.51
N CYS A 4 -1.11 -17.94 1.20
CA CYS A 4 -0.99 -18.43 -0.17
C CYS A 4 -2.35 -18.74 -0.80
N LEU A 5 -3.26 -19.33 -0.05
CA LEU A 5 -4.60 -19.63 -0.53
C LEU A 5 -5.41 -18.37 -0.74
N PHE A 6 -5.28 -17.38 0.15
CA PHE A 6 -5.91 -16.07 -0.03
C PHE A 6 -5.44 -15.39 -1.31
N ASN A 7 -4.13 -15.39 -1.58
CA ASN A 7 -3.58 -14.80 -2.80
C ASN A 7 -4.10 -15.46 -4.08
N LEU A 8 -4.30 -16.78 -4.07
CA LEU A 8 -4.90 -17.49 -5.20
C LEU A 8 -6.36 -17.07 -5.42
N TYR A 9 -7.14 -16.94 -4.35
CA TYR A 9 -8.52 -16.43 -4.45
C TYR A 9 -8.57 -14.98 -4.93
N ALA A 10 -7.70 -14.12 -4.43
CA ALA A 10 -7.63 -12.73 -4.85
C ALA A 10 -7.27 -12.63 -6.35
N GLU A 11 -6.30 -13.42 -6.81
CA GLU A 11 -5.92 -13.49 -8.22
C GLU A 11 -7.10 -13.96 -9.09
N TYR A 12 -7.77 -15.03 -8.69
CA TYR A 12 -8.95 -15.55 -9.37
C TYR A 12 -10.05 -14.49 -9.52
N ILE A 13 -10.37 -13.75 -8.44
CA ILE A 13 -11.38 -12.69 -8.45
C ILE A 13 -10.99 -11.58 -9.43
N ILE A 14 -9.75 -11.11 -9.38
CA ILE A 14 -9.27 -10.01 -10.24
C ILE A 14 -9.29 -10.40 -11.72
N GLN A 15 -8.85 -11.61 -12.05
CA GLN A 15 -8.89 -12.13 -13.43
C GLN A 15 -10.32 -12.25 -13.94
N ASN A 16 -11.25 -12.82 -13.17
CA ASN A 16 -12.64 -12.97 -13.59
C ASN A 16 -13.41 -11.63 -13.62
N ALA A 17 -13.03 -10.67 -12.80
CA ALA A 17 -13.55 -9.30 -12.88
C ALA A 17 -13.05 -8.56 -14.14
N GLY A 18 -12.09 -9.14 -14.89
CA GLY A 18 -11.55 -8.55 -16.11
C GLY A 18 -10.80 -7.24 -15.88
N LEU A 19 -10.19 -7.07 -14.71
CA LEU A 19 -9.51 -5.82 -14.39
C LEU A 19 -8.28 -5.60 -15.28
N ASP A 20 -7.53 -6.65 -15.58
CA ASP A 20 -6.30 -6.55 -16.37
C ASP A 20 -6.58 -6.13 -17.83
N GLU A 21 -7.77 -6.41 -18.34
CA GLU A 21 -8.22 -6.04 -19.70
C GLU A 21 -9.05 -4.73 -19.72
N ALA A 22 -9.42 -4.19 -18.56
CA ALA A 22 -10.24 -3.01 -18.47
C ALA A 22 -9.47 -1.77 -18.97
N PRO A 23 -10.08 -0.94 -19.84
CA PRO A 23 -9.46 0.31 -20.28
C PRO A 23 -9.37 1.34 -19.15
N ALA A 24 -10.18 1.16 -18.12
CA ALA A 24 -10.19 1.97 -16.91
C ALA A 24 -8.84 1.88 -16.16
N GLY A 25 -8.38 2.99 -15.59
CA GLY A 25 -7.14 3.04 -14.83
C GLY A 25 -6.34 4.32 -15.04
N ILE A 26 -5.17 4.35 -14.45
CA ILE A 26 -4.23 5.47 -14.56
C ILE A 26 -3.07 5.05 -15.46
N LYS A 27 -2.77 5.86 -16.48
CA LYS A 27 -1.64 5.61 -17.37
C LYS A 27 -0.33 6.05 -16.74
N ILE A 28 0.54 5.10 -16.41
CA ILE A 28 1.89 5.34 -15.87
C ILE A 28 2.91 4.75 -16.84
N VAL A 29 3.77 5.60 -17.41
CA VAL A 29 4.83 5.20 -18.37
C VAL A 29 4.26 4.31 -19.49
N GLY A 30 3.09 4.69 -20.05
CA GLY A 30 2.43 3.96 -21.16
C GLY A 30 1.72 2.67 -20.77
N ARG A 31 1.75 2.26 -19.51
CA ARG A 31 1.00 1.12 -18.96
C ARG A 31 -0.25 1.61 -18.26
N ASN A 32 -1.37 0.92 -18.48
CA ASN A 32 -2.59 1.18 -17.73
C ASN A 32 -2.55 0.42 -16.42
N ILE A 33 -2.66 1.12 -15.29
CA ILE A 33 -2.68 0.55 -13.95
C ILE A 33 -4.02 0.89 -13.32
N ASN A 34 -4.82 -0.12 -13.03
CA ASN A 34 -6.14 0.03 -12.44
C ASN A 34 -6.27 -0.64 -11.07
N ASN A 35 -5.29 -1.44 -10.67
CA ASN A 35 -5.26 -2.05 -9.35
C ASN A 35 -3.82 -2.16 -8.81
N LEU A 36 -3.69 -2.08 -7.48
CA LEU A 36 -2.48 -2.40 -6.74
C LEU A 36 -2.85 -3.33 -5.60
N ARG A 37 -2.04 -4.33 -5.35
CA ARG A 37 -2.29 -5.35 -4.32
C ARG A 37 -1.11 -5.46 -3.37
N TYR A 38 -1.42 -5.46 -2.08
CA TYR A 38 -0.44 -5.71 -1.03
C TYR A 38 -1.07 -6.60 0.05
N ALA A 39 -0.61 -7.84 0.16
CA ALA A 39 -1.18 -8.85 1.04
C ALA A 39 -2.70 -9.02 0.81
N HIS A 40 -3.53 -8.62 1.77
CA HIS A 40 -4.99 -8.66 1.68
C HIS A 40 -5.63 -7.33 1.29
N ASP A 41 -4.83 -6.29 1.15
CA ASP A 41 -5.30 -4.98 0.73
C ASP A 41 -5.26 -4.86 -0.79
N THR A 42 -6.34 -4.37 -1.37
CA THR A 42 -6.45 -4.09 -2.81
C THR A 42 -6.88 -2.64 -3.01
N THR A 43 -6.12 -1.90 -3.78
CA THR A 43 -6.46 -0.54 -4.19
C THR A 43 -6.87 -0.56 -5.66
N LEU A 44 -8.08 -0.09 -5.97
CA LEU A 44 -8.53 0.14 -7.33
C LEU A 44 -8.29 1.60 -7.71
N MET A 45 -7.89 1.84 -8.95
CA MET A 45 -7.57 3.18 -9.46
C MET A 45 -8.24 3.40 -10.81
N ALA A 46 -9.05 4.44 -10.90
CA ALA A 46 -9.67 4.89 -12.13
C ALA A 46 -10.31 6.28 -11.93
N GLU A 47 -10.88 6.84 -12.98
CA GLU A 47 -11.80 7.96 -12.84
C GLU A 47 -13.10 7.53 -12.14
N SER A 48 -13.85 8.49 -11.57
CA SER A 48 -14.91 8.21 -10.58
C SER A 48 -15.96 7.18 -11.04
N GLU A 49 -16.50 7.32 -12.24
CA GLU A 49 -17.54 6.41 -12.75
C GLU A 49 -16.99 5.03 -13.11
N GLU A 50 -15.80 5.00 -13.70
CA GLU A 50 -15.10 3.76 -14.02
C GLU A 50 -14.73 2.99 -12.76
N LEU A 51 -14.27 3.69 -11.71
CA LEU A 51 -13.90 3.10 -10.43
C LEU A 51 -15.08 2.37 -9.78
N LYS A 52 -16.28 2.97 -9.86
CA LYS A 52 -17.51 2.33 -9.36
C LYS A 52 -17.82 1.04 -10.12
N SER A 53 -17.69 1.07 -11.45
CA SER A 53 -17.89 -0.11 -12.29
C SER A 53 -16.90 -1.23 -11.94
N LEU A 54 -15.60 -0.90 -11.79
CA LEU A 54 -14.57 -1.87 -11.39
C LEU A 54 -14.87 -2.49 -10.02
N LEU A 55 -15.24 -1.66 -9.05
CA LEU A 55 -15.54 -2.13 -7.69
C LEU A 55 -16.76 -3.06 -7.65
N MET A 56 -17.80 -2.77 -8.44
CA MET A 56 -18.97 -3.64 -8.54
C MET A 56 -18.62 -4.99 -9.14
N LYS A 57 -17.78 -5.03 -10.19
CA LYS A 57 -17.29 -6.30 -10.76
C LYS A 57 -16.51 -7.12 -9.75
N VAL A 58 -15.57 -6.50 -9.03
CA VAL A 58 -14.81 -7.19 -7.97
C VAL A 58 -15.73 -7.73 -6.90
N LYS A 59 -16.75 -6.96 -6.49
CA LYS A 59 -17.74 -7.40 -5.52
C LYS A 59 -18.51 -8.63 -6.00
N GLU A 60 -19.04 -8.60 -7.22
CA GLU A 60 -19.79 -9.73 -7.80
C GLU A 60 -18.93 -11.00 -7.88
N GLU A 61 -17.69 -10.89 -8.35
CA GLU A 61 -16.78 -12.04 -8.44
C GLU A 61 -16.37 -12.57 -7.06
N SER A 62 -16.19 -11.68 -6.07
CA SER A 62 -15.86 -12.08 -4.71
C SER A 62 -17.02 -12.82 -4.04
N GLU A 63 -18.27 -12.43 -4.28
CA GLU A 63 -19.46 -13.08 -3.75
C GLU A 63 -19.63 -14.49 -4.31
N LYS A 64 -19.27 -14.74 -5.58
CA LYS A 64 -19.32 -16.09 -6.19
C LYS A 64 -18.41 -17.09 -5.47
N VAL A 65 -17.33 -16.65 -4.89
CA VAL A 65 -16.41 -17.49 -4.10
C VAL A 65 -16.63 -17.38 -2.59
N SER A 66 -17.80 -16.86 -2.17
CA SER A 66 -18.18 -16.67 -0.77
C SER A 66 -17.27 -15.74 0.04
N LEU A 67 -16.55 -14.84 -0.64
CA LEU A 67 -15.82 -13.74 -0.03
C LEU A 67 -16.66 -12.48 -0.13
N LYS A 68 -16.81 -11.76 0.98
CA LYS A 68 -17.55 -10.50 1.02
C LYS A 68 -16.59 -9.34 1.12
N LEU A 69 -16.81 -8.33 0.30
CA LEU A 69 -16.11 -7.05 0.40
C LEU A 69 -16.44 -6.39 1.75
N ASN A 70 -15.43 -5.99 2.50
CA ASN A 70 -15.63 -5.25 3.74
C ASN A 70 -15.87 -3.76 3.43
N ILE A 71 -17.12 -3.42 3.17
CA ILE A 71 -17.52 -2.05 2.80
C ILE A 71 -17.17 -1.04 3.90
N GLN A 72 -17.23 -1.44 5.18
CA GLN A 72 -16.94 -0.54 6.30
C GLN A 72 -15.46 -0.15 6.39
N GLU A 73 -14.56 -1.02 5.95
CA GLU A 73 -13.13 -0.74 5.92
C GLU A 73 -12.65 -0.23 4.55
N THR A 74 -13.52 -0.30 3.53
CA THR A 74 -13.20 0.23 2.20
C THR A 74 -13.28 1.75 2.22
N LYS A 75 -12.23 2.41 1.76
CA LYS A 75 -12.08 3.87 1.77
C LYS A 75 -11.84 4.40 0.37
N VAL A 76 -12.28 5.63 0.14
CA VAL A 76 -12.08 6.32 -1.13
C VAL A 76 -11.07 7.44 -0.97
N LEU A 77 -9.98 7.38 -1.73
CA LEU A 77 -9.01 8.47 -1.85
C LEU A 77 -9.24 9.18 -3.19
N ALA A 78 -9.45 10.47 -3.16
CA ALA A 78 -9.65 11.26 -4.36
C ALA A 78 -8.73 12.48 -4.39
N SER A 79 -8.20 12.81 -5.57
CA SER A 79 -7.41 14.02 -5.80
C SER A 79 -8.26 15.29 -5.89
N SER A 80 -9.56 15.16 -6.09
CA SER A 80 -10.54 16.25 -6.14
C SER A 80 -11.64 16.05 -5.12
N ARG A 81 -12.37 17.12 -4.77
CA ARG A 81 -13.52 17.01 -3.85
C ARG A 81 -14.62 16.14 -4.46
N ILE A 82 -14.84 14.97 -3.89
CA ILE A 82 -16.00 14.12 -4.16
C ILE A 82 -17.03 14.41 -3.08
N THR A 83 -18.27 14.75 -3.49
CA THR A 83 -19.33 15.13 -2.57
C THR A 83 -19.93 13.94 -1.82
N SER A 84 -20.07 12.79 -2.44
CA SER A 84 -20.45 11.53 -1.78
C SER A 84 -20.23 10.34 -2.71
N TRP A 85 -19.74 9.25 -2.16
CA TRP A 85 -19.65 7.95 -2.83
C TRP A 85 -20.53 6.94 -2.09
N GLN A 86 -21.40 6.26 -2.80
CA GLN A 86 -22.30 5.25 -2.24
C GLN A 86 -22.17 3.93 -2.99
N ILE A 87 -22.10 2.84 -2.22
CA ILE A 87 -22.16 1.46 -2.71
C ILE A 87 -23.25 0.76 -1.92
N ASP A 88 -24.22 0.17 -2.60
CA ASP A 88 -25.37 -0.51 -2.00
C ASP A 88 -26.10 0.32 -0.94
N GLY A 89 -26.21 1.63 -1.14
CA GLY A 89 -26.84 2.55 -0.19
C GLY A 89 -25.97 2.91 1.02
N VAL A 90 -24.76 2.38 1.12
CA VAL A 90 -23.78 2.73 2.16
C VAL A 90 -22.88 3.86 1.66
N ILE A 91 -22.80 4.95 2.42
CA ILE A 91 -21.89 6.06 2.11
C ILE A 91 -20.48 5.64 2.46
N MET A 92 -19.58 5.74 1.49
CA MET A 92 -18.15 5.41 1.65
C MET A 92 -17.41 6.56 2.32
N GLU A 93 -16.51 6.22 3.23
CA GLU A 93 -15.62 7.20 3.85
C GLU A 93 -14.62 7.73 2.82
N THR A 94 -14.64 9.05 2.60
CA THR A 94 -13.62 9.72 1.79
C THR A 94 -12.47 10.17 2.70
N VAL A 95 -11.26 9.76 2.37
CA VAL A 95 -10.07 10.02 3.18
C VAL A 95 -9.03 10.81 2.39
N THR A 96 -8.15 11.50 3.11
CA THR A 96 -7.02 12.24 2.52
C THR A 96 -5.78 11.39 2.31
N ASP A 97 -5.75 10.21 2.93
CA ASP A 97 -4.65 9.27 2.84
C ASP A 97 -5.13 7.83 3.03
N ILE A 98 -4.47 6.91 2.38
CA ILE A 98 -4.66 5.46 2.53
C ILE A 98 -3.36 4.81 2.96
N PHE A 99 -3.45 3.62 3.53
CA PHE A 99 -2.29 2.82 3.92
C PHE A 99 -2.23 1.55 3.05
N LEU A 100 -1.18 1.45 2.24
CA LEU A 100 -0.87 0.27 1.43
C LEU A 100 0.63 -0.01 1.60
N ALA A 101 0.99 -0.80 2.62
CA ALA A 101 2.37 -0.98 3.11
C ALA A 101 3.05 0.32 3.57
N SER A 102 2.79 1.44 2.92
CA SER A 102 3.17 2.80 3.33
C SER A 102 1.98 3.75 3.23
N LYS A 103 2.09 4.89 3.88
CA LYS A 103 1.05 5.93 3.82
C LYS A 103 1.10 6.63 2.46
N ILE A 104 0.01 6.57 1.72
CA ILE A 104 -0.18 7.25 0.43
C ILE A 104 -1.14 8.41 0.64
N THR A 105 -0.70 9.62 0.33
CA THR A 105 -1.50 10.84 0.43
C THR A 105 -1.98 11.28 -0.95
N ALA A 106 -3.09 12.00 -1.01
CA ALA A 106 -3.67 12.48 -2.27
C ALA A 106 -2.76 13.45 -3.03
N ASP A 107 -1.85 14.14 -2.33
CA ASP A 107 -0.84 15.05 -2.90
C ASP A 107 0.49 14.37 -3.27
N GLY A 108 0.63 13.06 -2.97
CA GLY A 108 1.84 12.29 -3.23
C GLY A 108 3.05 12.72 -2.40
N ASP A 109 2.86 13.39 -1.26
CA ASP A 109 3.95 13.78 -0.37
C ASP A 109 4.31 12.67 0.64
N PHE A 110 5.46 12.03 0.44
CA PHE A 110 5.99 10.99 1.30
C PHE A 110 6.92 11.50 2.41
N SER A 111 7.17 12.82 2.54
CA SER A 111 8.10 13.38 3.52
C SER A 111 7.78 12.97 4.96
N HIS A 112 6.51 12.87 5.31
CA HIS A 112 6.06 12.42 6.63
C HIS A 112 6.40 10.94 6.87
N GLU A 113 6.19 10.10 5.89
CA GLU A 113 6.46 8.67 5.96
C GLU A 113 7.96 8.39 6.06
N ILE A 114 8.76 9.07 5.23
CA ILE A 114 10.23 9.00 5.30
C ILE A 114 10.73 9.38 6.70
N LYS A 115 10.26 10.50 7.25
CA LYS A 115 10.62 10.94 8.61
C LYS A 115 10.24 9.92 9.68
N ARG A 116 9.05 9.31 9.57
CA ARG A 116 8.59 8.26 10.47
C ARG A 116 9.51 7.04 10.45
N HIS A 117 9.89 6.55 9.27
CA HIS A 117 10.79 5.41 9.13
C HIS A 117 12.21 5.72 9.61
N LEU A 118 12.71 6.94 9.38
CA LEU A 118 13.99 7.39 9.93
C LEU A 118 13.99 7.42 11.47
N LEU A 119 12.87 7.81 12.09
CA LEU A 119 12.73 7.77 13.56
C LEU A 119 12.76 6.33 14.08
N PHE A 120 12.07 5.39 13.40
CA PHE A 120 12.13 3.99 13.77
C PHE A 120 13.52 3.39 13.59
N GLY A 121 14.22 3.75 12.51
CA GLY A 121 15.61 3.36 12.29
C GLY A 121 16.54 3.87 13.37
N ARG A 122 16.40 5.13 13.80
CA ARG A 122 17.15 5.69 14.93
C ARG A 122 16.89 4.93 16.23
N LYS A 123 15.62 4.62 16.53
CA LYS A 123 15.25 3.83 17.70
C LYS A 123 15.87 2.43 17.65
N ALA A 124 15.84 1.77 16.50
CA ALA A 124 16.48 0.47 16.31
C ALA A 124 18.00 0.55 16.48
N MET A 125 18.66 1.61 15.96
CA MET A 125 20.09 1.85 16.19
C MET A 125 20.42 2.04 17.65
N THR A 126 19.60 2.77 18.41
CA THR A 126 19.80 2.96 19.85
C THR A 126 19.73 1.63 20.62
N ASN A 127 18.85 0.73 20.22
CA ASN A 127 18.77 -0.62 20.82
C ASN A 127 20.03 -1.47 20.54
N LEU A 128 20.81 -1.13 19.52
CA LEU A 128 22.07 -1.80 19.18
C LEU A 128 23.31 -1.14 19.82
N ASP A 129 23.14 -0.07 20.60
CA ASP A 129 24.23 0.73 21.16
C ASP A 129 25.27 -0.11 21.94
N CYS A 130 24.83 -1.10 22.71
CA CYS A 130 25.72 -1.99 23.44
C CYS A 130 26.66 -2.79 22.52
N ILE A 131 26.20 -3.18 21.35
CA ILE A 131 26.99 -3.88 20.33
C ILE A 131 27.89 -2.90 19.58
N LEU A 132 27.32 -1.78 19.15
CA LEU A 132 28.00 -0.81 18.30
C LEU A 132 29.15 -0.09 19.02
N LYS A 133 28.99 0.22 20.32
CA LYS A 133 29.99 0.89 21.16
C LYS A 133 31.04 -0.06 21.72
N ASN A 134 30.82 -1.38 21.71
CA ASN A 134 31.77 -2.34 22.23
C ASN A 134 33.04 -2.37 21.36
N ARG A 135 34.22 -2.22 21.94
CA ARG A 135 35.51 -2.18 21.26
C ARG A 135 36.02 -3.56 20.87
N ASP A 136 35.56 -4.63 21.51
CA ASP A 136 35.99 -6.00 21.26
C ASP A 136 35.26 -6.61 20.05
N ILE A 137 34.21 -5.98 19.57
CA ILE A 137 33.44 -6.44 18.40
C ILE A 137 33.99 -5.82 17.13
N THR A 138 34.30 -6.66 16.14
CA THR A 138 34.83 -6.22 14.85
C THR A 138 33.81 -5.43 14.03
N LEU A 139 34.26 -4.55 13.14
CA LEU A 139 33.38 -3.76 12.29
C LEU A 139 32.44 -4.60 11.43
N PRO A 140 32.87 -5.68 10.75
CA PRO A 140 31.96 -6.55 10.01
C PRO A 140 30.82 -7.13 10.87
N THR A 141 31.14 -7.56 12.09
CA THR A 141 30.14 -8.07 13.06
C THR A 141 29.13 -6.99 13.47
N LYS A 142 29.58 -5.73 13.61
CA LYS A 142 28.68 -4.59 13.90
C LYS A 142 27.76 -4.24 12.72
N VAL A 143 28.22 -4.37 11.49
CA VAL A 143 27.45 -4.07 10.29
C VAL A 143 26.31 -5.09 10.07
N HIS A 144 26.52 -6.33 10.46
CA HIS A 144 25.52 -7.38 10.26
C HIS A 144 24.16 -7.09 10.91
N PRO A 145 24.07 -6.80 12.21
CA PRO A 145 22.78 -6.44 12.85
C PRO A 145 22.16 -5.16 12.27
N ILE A 146 22.97 -4.20 11.83
CA ILE A 146 22.44 -3.00 11.18
C ILE A 146 21.71 -3.38 9.87
N LYS A 147 22.36 -4.18 9.03
CA LYS A 147 21.75 -4.67 7.77
C LYS A 147 20.51 -5.53 8.01
N ALA A 148 20.53 -6.38 9.05
CA ALA A 148 19.45 -7.32 9.32
C ALA A 148 18.25 -6.68 10.05
N MET A 149 18.48 -5.66 10.88
CA MET A 149 17.45 -5.11 11.78
C MET A 149 17.06 -3.66 11.44
N VAL A 150 18.03 -2.82 11.06
CA VAL A 150 17.76 -1.39 10.84
C VAL A 150 17.34 -1.11 9.41
N PHE A 151 18.04 -1.67 8.42
CA PHE A 151 17.71 -1.42 7.01
C PHE A 151 16.29 -1.84 6.66
N PRO A 152 15.78 -3.03 7.02
CA PRO A 152 14.40 -3.41 6.72
C PRO A 152 13.36 -2.44 7.33
N ILE A 153 13.64 -1.90 8.52
CA ILE A 153 12.74 -0.93 9.16
C ILE A 153 12.71 0.38 8.37
N VAL A 154 13.88 0.88 7.95
CA VAL A 154 13.98 2.16 7.24
C VAL A 154 13.46 2.06 5.81
N THR A 155 13.65 0.92 5.14
CA THR A 155 13.30 0.74 3.73
C THR A 155 11.95 0.05 3.52
N TYR A 156 11.22 -0.29 4.58
CA TYR A 156 9.90 -0.92 4.44
C TYR A 156 8.92 -0.03 3.69
N GLY A 157 8.38 -0.50 2.57
CA GLY A 157 7.44 0.23 1.73
C GLY A 157 8.03 1.41 0.94
N CYS A 158 9.39 1.49 0.83
CA CYS A 158 10.05 2.61 0.15
C CYS A 158 9.91 2.60 -1.37
N GLU A 159 9.38 1.53 -1.96
CA GLU A 159 9.25 1.34 -3.41
C GLU A 159 8.37 2.43 -4.06
N SER A 160 7.42 2.97 -3.29
CA SER A 160 6.50 4.01 -3.74
C SER A 160 6.98 5.43 -3.43
N TRP A 161 8.08 5.60 -2.68
CA TRP A 161 8.49 6.93 -2.22
C TRP A 161 9.15 7.76 -3.32
N THR A 162 8.68 8.99 -3.47
CA THR A 162 9.35 10.02 -4.26
C THR A 162 10.20 10.86 -3.32
N ILE A 163 11.53 10.79 -3.47
CA ILE A 163 12.47 11.57 -2.64
C ILE A 163 12.66 12.93 -3.26
N LYS A 164 12.29 13.99 -2.52
CA LYS A 164 12.55 15.36 -2.96
C LYS A 164 14.05 15.69 -2.85
N LYS A 165 14.55 16.57 -3.73
CA LYS A 165 15.98 16.95 -3.79
C LYS A 165 16.54 17.47 -2.44
N ALA A 166 15.70 17.98 -1.54
CA ALA A 166 16.08 18.44 -0.21
C ALA A 166 16.24 17.33 0.85
N GLU A 167 15.95 16.09 0.49
CA GLU A 167 15.98 14.91 1.39
C GLU A 167 17.14 13.95 1.05
N HIS A 168 18.04 14.39 0.15
CA HIS A 168 19.30 13.71 -0.20
C HIS A 168 20.42 14.02 0.79
#